data_063b74d96c03a79fc73d692891a57f67
#
_entry.id   063b74d96c03a79fc73d692891a57f67
#
_cell.length_a   1.000
_cell.length_b   1.000
_cell.length_c   1.000
_cell.angle_alpha   90.00
_cell.angle_beta   90.00
_cell.angle_gamma   90.00
#
_symmetry.space_group_name_H-M   'P 1'
#
loop_
_entity.id
_entity.type
_entity.pdbx_description
1 polymer ?
#
loop_
_entity_poly.entity_id
_entity_poly.type
_entity_poly.pdbx_seq_one_letter_code
_entity_poly.pdbx_strand_id
1 'polypeptide(L)'
;MDALAYDLKELTTRAGDGSYSTRAIRHRGLQAIARDLRGMGFKLPGARALKPKHVTALLGKWKEEGLGDGTLKNRMGWLRWWASSVRKSSIMLPSNEDYGIGQRDRFKGDRSNRLDRERLAKVRDPLVRYSLQLQAAFGLRREEAIKFRVAYADRGNKLVLKPSWTKGGRYREIPVSHPKQRALLDEIRDAVGDRA
;
A
#
# COMPACT_ATOMS: atom_id res chain seq x y z
N MET A 1 27.50 8.51 1.59
CA MET A 1 26.15 8.52 0.96
C MET A 1 26.25 9.33 -0.32
N ASP A 2 25.63 8.86 -1.40
CA ASP A 2 25.63 9.56 -2.69
C ASP A 2 24.84 10.88 -2.58
N ALA A 3 25.29 11.93 -3.25
CA ALA A 3 24.63 13.25 -3.22
C ALA A 3 23.16 13.17 -3.64
N LEU A 4 22.86 12.39 -4.70
CA LEU A 4 21.48 12.13 -5.12
C LEU A 4 20.66 11.46 -4.03
N ALA A 5 21.18 10.37 -3.43
CA ALA A 5 20.48 9.63 -2.38
C ALA A 5 20.23 10.50 -1.14
N TYR A 6 21.17 11.37 -0.79
CA TYR A 6 21.03 12.34 0.29
C TYR A 6 19.92 13.37 -0.02
N ASP A 7 19.98 14.01 -1.19
CA ASP A 7 18.96 14.99 -1.59
C ASP A 7 17.55 14.39 -1.63
N LEU A 8 17.40 13.16 -2.15
CA LEU A 8 16.10 12.47 -2.18
C LEU A 8 15.59 12.13 -0.78
N LYS A 9 16.49 11.82 0.16
CA LYS A 9 16.13 11.63 1.57
C LYS A 9 15.60 12.94 2.16
N GLU A 10 16.32 14.05 1.96
CA GLU A 10 15.90 15.36 2.44
C GLU A 10 14.54 15.79 1.87
N LEU A 11 14.33 15.61 0.56
CA LEU A 11 13.06 15.92 -0.10
C LEU A 11 11.91 15.10 0.50
N THR A 12 12.10 13.79 0.72
CA THR A 12 11.06 12.93 1.28
C THR A 12 10.79 13.20 2.76
N THR A 13 11.78 13.63 3.52
CA THR A 13 11.66 14.00 4.93
C THR A 13 10.87 15.30 5.10
N ARG A 14 11.18 16.31 4.27
CA ARG A 14 10.52 17.63 4.33
C ARG A 14 9.10 17.62 3.75
N ALA A 15 8.81 16.70 2.84
CA ALA A 15 7.48 16.60 2.24
C ALA A 15 6.47 16.04 3.26
N GLY A 16 5.54 16.87 3.69
CA GLY A 16 4.45 16.50 4.62
C GLY A 16 3.29 15.73 3.98
N ASP A 17 3.33 15.48 2.65
CA ASP A 17 2.25 14.92 1.87
C ASP A 17 2.10 13.40 2.01
N GLY A 18 0.89 12.94 2.21
CA GLY A 18 0.54 11.53 2.31
C GLY A 18 0.70 10.92 3.71
N SER A 19 0.20 9.68 3.86
CA SER A 19 0.30 8.92 5.10
C SER A 19 1.76 8.53 5.40
N TYR A 20 2.02 8.17 6.66
CA TYR A 20 3.33 7.66 7.10
C TYR A 20 3.83 6.51 6.20
N SER A 21 2.95 5.55 5.90
CA SER A 21 3.26 4.42 5.02
C SER A 21 3.58 4.88 3.58
N THR A 22 2.81 5.83 3.04
CA THR A 22 3.05 6.38 1.70
C THR A 22 4.41 7.04 1.61
N ARG A 23 4.78 7.85 2.60
CA ARG A 23 6.08 8.52 2.68
C ARG A 23 7.23 7.51 2.77
N ALA A 24 7.09 6.50 3.63
CA ALA A 24 8.10 5.46 3.81
C ALA A 24 8.31 4.62 2.53
N ILE A 25 7.23 4.26 1.82
CA ILE A 25 7.30 3.52 0.56
C ILE A 25 7.94 4.39 -0.52
N ARG A 26 7.54 5.65 -0.65
CA ARG A 26 8.12 6.61 -1.60
C ARG A 26 9.61 6.79 -1.35
N HIS A 27 10.01 6.99 -0.10
CA HIS A 27 11.42 7.13 0.28
C HIS A 27 12.23 5.90 -0.19
N ARG A 28 11.79 4.69 0.17
CA ARG A 28 12.46 3.46 -0.25
C ARG A 28 12.53 3.31 -1.77
N GLY A 29 11.44 3.67 -2.47
CA GLY A 29 11.38 3.64 -3.93
C GLY A 29 12.36 4.60 -4.58
N LEU A 30 12.45 5.84 -4.09
CA LEU A 30 13.40 6.83 -4.60
C LEU A 30 14.86 6.45 -4.31
N GLN A 31 15.15 5.85 -3.15
CA GLN A 31 16.49 5.32 -2.88
C GLN A 31 16.87 4.16 -3.83
N ALA A 32 15.90 3.32 -4.19
CA ALA A 32 16.11 2.27 -5.19
C ALA A 32 16.39 2.87 -6.58
N ILE A 33 15.63 3.89 -6.98
CA ILE A 33 15.84 4.63 -8.25
C ILE A 33 17.24 5.28 -8.28
N ALA A 34 17.69 5.86 -7.18
CA ALA A 34 19.05 6.42 -7.11
C ALA A 34 20.13 5.35 -7.31
N ARG A 35 19.94 4.16 -6.72
CA ARG A 35 20.86 3.03 -6.94
C ARG A 35 20.83 2.54 -8.39
N ASP A 36 19.64 2.45 -9.00
CA ASP A 36 19.51 2.06 -10.41
C ASP A 36 20.26 3.02 -11.32
N LEU A 37 20.06 4.33 -11.14
CA LEU A 37 20.77 5.36 -11.92
C LEU A 37 22.29 5.24 -11.76
N ARG A 38 22.77 5.07 -10.53
CA ARG A 38 24.21 4.87 -10.29
C ARG A 38 24.73 3.61 -10.96
N GLY A 39 24.00 2.49 -10.87
CA GLY A 39 24.38 1.22 -11.49
C GLY A 39 24.47 1.32 -13.02
N MET A 40 23.69 2.20 -13.63
CA MET A 40 23.77 2.54 -15.05
C MET A 40 24.85 3.59 -15.39
N GLY A 41 25.68 4.01 -14.42
CA GLY A 41 26.77 4.97 -14.62
C GLY A 41 26.35 6.44 -14.56
N PHE A 42 25.10 6.78 -14.25
CA PHE A 42 24.67 8.15 -14.10
C PHE A 42 25.12 8.74 -12.75
N LYS A 43 26.03 9.69 -12.79
CA LYS A 43 26.51 10.43 -11.61
C LYS A 43 25.76 11.77 -11.53
N LEU A 44 24.62 11.77 -10.83
CA LEU A 44 23.85 13.00 -10.62
C LEU A 44 24.41 13.76 -9.39
N PRO A 45 24.76 15.04 -9.52
CA PRO A 45 25.27 15.84 -8.40
C PRO A 45 24.20 16.17 -7.36
N GLY A 46 22.93 15.87 -7.61
CA GLY A 46 21.81 16.08 -6.69
C GLY A 46 20.45 15.87 -7.36
N ALA A 47 19.39 15.99 -6.59
CA ALA A 47 18.03 15.72 -7.05
C ALA A 47 17.58 16.65 -8.20
N ARG A 48 18.09 17.87 -8.30
CA ARG A 48 17.77 18.79 -9.40
C ARG A 48 18.39 18.41 -10.74
N ALA A 49 19.32 17.47 -10.77
CA ALA A 49 19.98 17.02 -12.00
C ALA A 49 19.15 16.03 -12.83
N LEU A 50 17.93 15.71 -12.42
CA LEU A 50 17.00 14.86 -13.17
C LEU A 50 16.74 15.43 -14.56
N LYS A 51 16.81 14.59 -15.60
CA LYS A 51 16.60 14.92 -17.03
C LYS A 51 15.78 13.82 -17.69
N PRO A 52 15.13 14.08 -18.86
CA PRO A 52 14.35 13.07 -19.58
C PRO A 52 15.12 11.77 -19.86
N LYS A 53 16.40 11.89 -20.25
CA LYS A 53 17.27 10.73 -20.52
C LYS A 53 17.37 9.73 -19.34
N HIS A 54 17.31 10.23 -18.10
CA HIS A 54 17.37 9.39 -16.91
C HIS A 54 16.06 8.61 -16.73
N VAL A 55 14.92 9.23 -17.04
CA VAL A 55 13.59 8.59 -17.00
C VAL A 55 13.52 7.47 -18.04
N THR A 56 13.96 7.76 -19.29
CA THR A 56 13.98 6.78 -20.38
C THR A 56 14.90 5.61 -20.04
N ALA A 57 16.11 5.84 -19.53
CA ALA A 57 17.05 4.79 -19.17
C ALA A 57 16.51 3.89 -18.04
N LEU A 58 15.91 4.49 -16.99
CA LEU A 58 15.27 3.74 -15.92
C LEU A 58 14.14 2.86 -16.43
N LEU A 59 13.29 3.41 -17.30
CA LEU A 59 12.18 2.65 -17.86
C LEU A 59 12.65 1.49 -18.72
N GLY A 60 13.69 1.71 -19.57
CA GLY A 60 14.32 0.65 -20.37
C GLY A 60 14.81 -0.48 -19.47
N LYS A 61 15.66 -0.17 -18.48
CA LYS A 61 16.16 -1.13 -17.49
C LYS A 61 15.02 -1.93 -16.82
N TRP A 62 13.96 -1.25 -16.36
CA TRP A 62 12.87 -1.93 -15.66
C TRP A 62 12.03 -2.83 -16.58
N LYS A 63 11.89 -2.48 -17.86
CA LYS A 63 11.24 -3.33 -18.86
C LYS A 63 12.11 -4.56 -19.19
N GLU A 64 13.42 -4.39 -19.32
CA GLU A 64 14.39 -5.49 -19.51
C GLU A 64 14.39 -6.45 -18.30
N GLU A 65 14.22 -5.93 -17.07
CA GLU A 65 14.04 -6.74 -15.85
C GLU A 65 12.68 -7.46 -15.79
N GLY A 66 11.79 -7.27 -16.76
CA GLY A 66 10.47 -7.91 -16.81
C GLY A 66 9.47 -7.37 -15.78
N LEU A 67 9.62 -6.14 -15.31
CA LEU A 67 8.69 -5.57 -14.32
C LEU A 67 7.30 -5.35 -14.92
N GLY A 68 6.29 -5.89 -14.28
CA GLY A 68 4.90 -5.71 -14.73
C GLY A 68 4.40 -4.27 -14.61
N ASP A 69 3.39 -3.91 -15.44
CA ASP A 69 2.83 -2.56 -15.56
C ASP A 69 2.44 -1.91 -14.23
N GLY A 70 1.91 -2.67 -13.28
CA GLY A 70 1.57 -2.15 -11.95
C GLY A 70 2.78 -1.64 -11.17
N THR A 71 3.92 -2.31 -11.29
CA THR A 71 5.19 -1.90 -10.66
C THR A 71 5.77 -0.70 -11.39
N LEU A 72 5.75 -0.71 -12.72
CA LEU A 72 6.19 0.42 -13.55
C LEU A 72 5.38 1.69 -13.22
N LYS A 73 4.05 1.60 -13.12
CA LYS A 73 3.18 2.73 -12.72
C LYS A 73 3.55 3.30 -11.35
N ASN A 74 3.83 2.45 -10.38
CA ASN A 74 4.26 2.93 -9.05
C ASN A 74 5.60 3.66 -9.13
N ARG A 75 6.59 3.10 -9.84
CA ARG A 75 7.92 3.73 -10.02
C ARG A 75 7.82 5.05 -10.78
N MET A 76 7.00 5.10 -11.84
CA MET A 76 6.72 6.34 -12.57
C MET A 76 6.02 7.39 -11.69
N GLY A 77 5.12 6.96 -10.79
CA GLY A 77 4.52 7.84 -9.80
C GLY A 77 5.56 8.50 -8.89
N TRP A 78 6.57 7.76 -8.42
CA TRP A 78 7.66 8.32 -7.63
C TRP A 78 8.56 9.24 -8.45
N LEU A 79 8.82 8.95 -9.73
CA LEU A 79 9.56 9.86 -10.62
C LEU A 79 8.81 11.16 -10.88
N ARG A 80 7.49 11.12 -11.11
CA ARG A 80 6.67 12.32 -11.25
C ARG A 80 6.67 13.15 -9.97
N TRP A 81 6.55 12.50 -8.81
CA TRP A 81 6.64 13.17 -7.53
C TRP A 81 8.03 13.84 -7.36
N TRP A 82 9.12 13.15 -7.68
CA TRP A 82 10.46 13.72 -7.64
C TRP A 82 10.59 14.90 -8.60
N ALA A 83 10.22 14.78 -9.86
CA ALA A 83 10.25 15.84 -10.85
C ALA A 83 9.47 17.09 -10.39
N SER A 84 8.28 16.88 -9.81
CA SER A 84 7.46 17.96 -9.23
C SER A 84 8.14 18.63 -8.04
N SER A 85 8.73 17.85 -7.13
CA SER A 85 9.42 18.37 -5.94
C SER A 85 10.61 19.26 -6.27
N VAL A 86 11.25 19.02 -7.42
CA VAL A 86 12.36 19.87 -7.91
C VAL A 86 11.92 20.88 -8.98
N ARG A 87 10.61 21.09 -9.17
CA ARG A 87 9.98 22.01 -10.15
C ARG A 87 10.39 21.71 -11.61
N LYS A 88 10.44 20.44 -11.96
CA LYS A 88 10.78 19.94 -13.30
C LYS A 88 9.74 18.99 -13.88
N SER A 89 8.46 19.21 -13.59
CA SER A 89 7.38 18.31 -14.07
C SER A 89 7.36 18.20 -15.60
N SER A 90 7.79 19.21 -16.33
CA SER A 90 7.84 19.23 -17.79
C SER A 90 8.80 18.21 -18.42
N ILE A 91 9.71 17.60 -17.66
CA ILE A 91 10.57 16.53 -18.17
C ILE A 91 9.85 15.16 -18.25
N MET A 92 8.67 15.07 -17.66
CA MET A 92 7.86 13.86 -17.67
C MET A 92 6.80 13.93 -18.76
N LEU A 93 6.62 12.84 -19.51
CA LEU A 93 5.48 12.75 -20.42
C LEU A 93 4.16 12.73 -19.63
N PRO A 94 3.06 13.23 -20.23
CA PRO A 94 1.78 13.43 -19.52
C PRO A 94 1.20 12.15 -18.93
N SER A 95 1.22 11.05 -19.67
CA SER A 95 0.58 9.80 -19.26
C SER A 95 1.56 8.64 -19.11
N ASN A 96 1.11 7.50 -18.61
CA ASN A 96 1.88 6.27 -18.58
C ASN A 96 1.86 5.57 -19.94
N GLU A 97 0.79 5.76 -20.69
CA GLU A 97 0.60 5.25 -22.05
C GLU A 97 1.66 5.82 -22.98
N ASP A 98 2.03 7.10 -22.83
CA ASP A 98 3.11 7.75 -23.61
C ASP A 98 4.48 7.10 -23.35
N TYR A 99 4.64 6.41 -22.23
CA TYR A 99 5.83 5.58 -21.91
C TYR A 99 5.67 4.11 -22.33
N GLY A 100 4.57 3.76 -23.01
CA GLY A 100 4.26 2.37 -23.39
C GLY A 100 4.02 1.47 -22.16
N ILE A 101 3.44 2.01 -21.10
CA ILE A 101 3.03 1.25 -19.91
C ILE A 101 1.53 1.00 -20.02
N GLY A 102 1.16 -0.26 -20.21
CA GLY A 102 -0.23 -0.69 -20.42
C GLY A 102 -1.15 -0.44 -19.22
N GLN A 103 -2.45 -0.46 -19.46
CA GLN A 103 -3.41 -0.42 -18.36
C GLN A 103 -3.40 -1.75 -17.60
N ARG A 104 -3.45 -1.65 -16.27
CA ARG A 104 -3.59 -2.85 -15.44
C ARG A 104 -5.00 -3.41 -15.62
N ASP A 105 -5.11 -4.60 -16.16
CA ASP A 105 -6.35 -5.34 -16.12
C ASP A 105 -6.73 -5.65 -14.66
N ARG A 106 -7.77 -4.99 -14.17
CA ARG A 106 -8.27 -5.13 -12.79
C ARG A 106 -9.21 -6.33 -12.65
N PHE A 107 -9.69 -6.87 -13.76
CA PHE A 107 -10.75 -7.88 -13.80
C PHE A 107 -10.28 -9.27 -14.24
N LYS A 108 -8.99 -9.60 -14.08
CA LYS A 108 -8.47 -10.96 -14.36
C LYS A 108 -9.02 -12.00 -13.38
N GLY A 109 -10.30 -12.34 -13.54
CA GLY A 109 -10.96 -13.42 -12.79
C GLY A 109 -11.18 -13.14 -11.30
N ASP A 110 -11.89 -14.04 -10.65
CA ASP A 110 -12.08 -14.03 -9.19
C ASP A 110 -10.75 -14.39 -8.50
N ARG A 111 -10.22 -13.44 -7.73
CA ARG A 111 -9.01 -13.60 -6.91
C ARG A 111 -9.33 -13.80 -5.44
N SER A 112 -10.61 -14.00 -5.10
CA SER A 112 -11.00 -14.24 -3.72
C SER A 112 -10.44 -15.59 -3.25
N ASN A 113 -9.75 -15.58 -2.13
CA ASN A 113 -9.35 -16.79 -1.44
C ASN A 113 -10.36 -17.05 -0.33
N ARG A 114 -11.05 -18.20 -0.41
CA ARG A 114 -11.88 -18.68 0.71
C ARG A 114 -10.98 -19.01 1.91
N LEU A 115 -11.49 -18.74 3.10
CA LEU A 115 -10.78 -19.10 4.33
C LEU A 115 -10.66 -20.64 4.42
N ASP A 116 -9.43 -21.12 4.34
CA ASP A 116 -9.11 -22.55 4.50
C ASP A 116 -9.14 -22.90 6.00
N ARG A 117 -10.08 -23.74 6.37
CA ARG A 117 -10.30 -24.12 7.77
C ARG A 117 -9.15 -24.96 8.36
N GLU A 118 -8.53 -25.82 7.56
CA GLU A 118 -7.40 -26.63 8.01
C GLU A 118 -6.17 -25.77 8.27
N ARG A 119 -5.90 -24.80 7.39
CA ARG A 119 -4.82 -23.83 7.60
C ARG A 119 -5.12 -22.91 8.78
N LEU A 120 -6.37 -22.49 8.95
CA LEU A 120 -6.78 -21.67 10.08
C LEU A 120 -6.57 -22.40 11.41
N ALA A 121 -6.86 -23.69 11.48
CA ALA A 121 -6.66 -24.52 12.68
C ALA A 121 -5.17 -24.60 13.11
N LYS A 122 -4.24 -24.46 12.16
CA LYS A 122 -2.78 -24.43 12.42
C LYS A 122 -2.30 -23.09 12.98
N VAL A 123 -3.12 -22.05 12.96
CA VAL A 123 -2.77 -20.71 13.51
C VAL A 123 -2.84 -20.79 15.04
N ARG A 124 -1.68 -20.74 15.69
CA ARG A 124 -1.57 -20.86 17.16
C ARG A 124 -2.08 -19.64 17.92
N ASP A 125 -1.80 -18.46 17.40
CA ASP A 125 -2.21 -17.20 18.03
C ASP A 125 -3.72 -16.97 17.81
N PRO A 126 -4.54 -16.92 18.88
CA PRO A 126 -5.98 -16.73 18.77
C PRO A 126 -6.35 -15.36 18.16
N LEU A 127 -5.59 -14.29 18.43
CA LEU A 127 -5.88 -12.95 17.89
C LEU A 127 -5.66 -12.92 16.38
N VAL A 128 -4.61 -13.59 15.88
CA VAL A 128 -4.39 -13.75 14.43
C VAL A 128 -5.52 -14.55 13.82
N ARG A 129 -5.96 -15.63 14.47
CA ARG A 129 -7.08 -16.46 14.00
C ARG A 129 -8.38 -15.65 13.92
N TYR A 130 -8.72 -14.87 14.94
CA TYR A 130 -9.89 -13.99 14.93
C TYR A 130 -9.79 -12.90 13.86
N SER A 131 -8.62 -12.33 13.65
CA SER A 131 -8.41 -11.36 12.57
C SER A 131 -8.71 -11.96 11.19
N LEU A 132 -8.29 -13.19 10.92
CA LEU A 132 -8.59 -13.91 9.66
C LEU A 132 -10.08 -14.24 9.53
N GLN A 133 -10.72 -14.68 10.61
CA GLN A 133 -12.16 -14.97 10.63
C GLN A 133 -12.99 -13.69 10.40
N LEU A 134 -12.62 -12.57 11.02
CA LEU A 134 -13.27 -11.28 10.81
C LEU A 134 -13.15 -10.80 9.35
N GLN A 135 -11.98 -10.99 8.74
CA GLN A 135 -11.80 -10.68 7.31
C GLN A 135 -12.72 -11.52 6.43
N ALA A 136 -12.84 -12.82 6.72
CA ALA A 136 -13.70 -13.73 5.96
C ALA A 136 -15.20 -13.46 6.18
N ALA A 137 -15.61 -13.20 7.42
CA ALA A 137 -17.02 -13.05 7.78
C ALA A 137 -17.62 -11.68 7.40
N PHE A 138 -16.82 -10.61 7.45
CA PHE A 138 -17.28 -9.23 7.30
C PHE A 138 -16.59 -8.47 6.16
N GLY A 139 -15.68 -9.09 5.42
CA GLY A 139 -14.91 -8.41 4.38
C GLY A 139 -14.04 -7.27 4.93
N LEU A 140 -13.54 -7.42 6.16
CA LEU A 140 -12.62 -6.43 6.74
C LEU A 140 -11.29 -6.47 6.02
N ARG A 141 -10.65 -5.30 5.85
CA ARG A 141 -9.25 -5.25 5.44
C ARG A 141 -8.36 -5.71 6.59
N ARG A 142 -7.17 -6.20 6.26
CA ARG A 142 -6.21 -6.67 7.27
C ARG A 142 -6.02 -5.68 8.43
N GLU A 143 -5.78 -4.41 8.13
CA GLU A 143 -5.59 -3.36 9.14
C GLU A 143 -6.85 -3.09 9.97
N GLU A 144 -8.03 -3.19 9.36
CA GLU A 144 -9.32 -3.05 10.03
C GLU A 144 -9.51 -4.21 11.04
N ALA A 145 -9.18 -5.45 10.62
CA ALA A 145 -9.31 -6.63 11.45
C ALA A 145 -8.29 -6.67 12.61
N ILE A 146 -7.05 -6.21 12.39
CA ILE A 146 -6.02 -6.13 13.44
C ILE A 146 -6.38 -5.06 14.50
N LYS A 147 -6.99 -3.96 14.08
CA LYS A 147 -7.38 -2.87 14.99
C LYS A 147 -8.77 -3.05 15.59
N PHE A 148 -9.46 -4.12 15.21
CA PHE A 148 -10.84 -4.37 15.61
C PHE A 148 -10.93 -4.55 17.12
N ARG A 149 -11.91 -3.86 17.73
CA ARG A 149 -12.27 -3.99 19.13
C ARG A 149 -13.76 -4.28 19.23
N VAL A 150 -14.11 -5.48 19.66
CA VAL A 150 -15.51 -5.96 19.68
C VAL A 150 -16.41 -5.06 20.52
N ALA A 151 -15.96 -4.64 21.69
CA ALA A 151 -16.72 -3.77 22.59
C ALA A 151 -17.10 -2.42 21.97
N TYR A 152 -16.24 -1.89 21.08
CA TYR A 152 -16.55 -0.67 20.35
C TYR A 152 -17.33 -0.93 19.06
N ALA A 153 -16.93 -1.94 18.30
CA ALA A 153 -17.40 -2.12 16.92
C ALA A 153 -18.78 -2.75 16.84
N ASP A 154 -19.11 -3.68 17.74
CA ASP A 154 -20.37 -4.39 17.71
C ASP A 154 -21.52 -3.50 18.24
N ARG A 155 -22.49 -3.22 17.35
CA ARG A 155 -23.71 -2.45 17.66
C ARG A 155 -24.98 -3.29 17.46
N GLY A 156 -24.90 -4.59 17.73
CA GLY A 156 -26.00 -5.52 17.56
C GLY A 156 -26.22 -5.91 16.12
N ASN A 157 -26.95 -5.14 15.36
CA ASN A 157 -27.27 -5.45 13.95
C ASN A 157 -26.21 -4.98 12.93
N LYS A 158 -25.17 -4.27 13.37
CA LYS A 158 -24.10 -3.77 12.52
C LYS A 158 -22.77 -3.66 13.26
N LEU A 159 -21.69 -3.70 12.52
CA LEU A 159 -20.36 -3.28 12.97
C LEU A 159 -20.10 -1.84 12.57
N VAL A 160 -19.46 -1.08 13.48
CA VAL A 160 -19.01 0.29 13.25
C VAL A 160 -17.49 0.34 13.33
N LEU A 161 -16.84 0.78 12.25
CA LEU A 161 -15.39 0.92 12.19
C LEU A 161 -14.98 2.39 12.35
N LYS A 162 -14.09 2.65 13.30
CA LYS A 162 -13.52 4.00 13.50
C LYS A 162 -12.79 4.48 12.24
N PRO A 163 -12.85 5.78 11.90
CA PRO A 163 -12.04 6.35 10.83
C PRO A 163 -10.55 6.02 10.93
N SER A 164 -9.99 5.99 12.14
CA SER A 164 -8.58 5.65 12.38
C SER A 164 -8.22 4.18 12.08
N TRP A 165 -9.19 3.30 11.92
CA TRP A 165 -8.99 1.89 11.56
C TRP A 165 -9.04 1.69 10.06
N THR A 166 -9.74 2.56 9.34
CA THR A 166 -10.04 2.41 7.92
C THR A 166 -9.04 3.14 7.03
N LYS A 167 -8.85 2.63 5.82
CA LYS A 167 -8.00 3.29 4.83
C LYS A 167 -8.62 4.62 4.40
N GLY A 168 -7.85 5.70 4.56
CA GLY A 168 -8.27 7.05 4.19
C GLY A 168 -9.17 7.73 5.23
N GLY A 169 -9.25 7.19 6.45
CA GLY A 169 -9.98 7.81 7.56
C GLY A 169 -11.51 7.85 7.36
N ARG A 170 -12.08 6.92 6.59
CA ARG A 170 -13.51 6.91 6.29
C ARG A 170 -14.28 6.08 7.32
N TYR A 171 -15.33 6.65 7.87
CA TYR A 171 -16.31 5.91 8.64
C TYR A 171 -16.93 4.77 7.81
N ARG A 172 -17.12 3.60 8.42
CA ARG A 172 -17.68 2.43 7.73
C ARG A 172 -18.59 1.65 8.66
N GLU A 173 -19.77 1.32 8.17
CA GLU A 173 -20.69 0.39 8.79
C GLU A 173 -20.81 -0.89 7.96
N ILE A 174 -20.99 -2.01 8.62
CA ILE A 174 -21.15 -3.33 7.98
C ILE A 174 -22.28 -4.06 8.69
N PRO A 175 -23.33 -4.47 8.01
CA PRO A 175 -24.45 -5.18 8.63
C PRO A 175 -24.01 -6.54 9.18
N VAL A 176 -24.58 -6.93 10.31
CA VAL A 176 -24.52 -8.29 10.86
C VAL A 176 -25.79 -9.01 10.41
N SER A 177 -25.73 -9.70 9.28
CA SER A 177 -26.90 -10.27 8.60
C SER A 177 -26.99 -11.80 8.69
N HIS A 178 -25.97 -12.47 9.23
CA HIS A 178 -25.91 -13.91 9.27
C HIS A 178 -25.64 -14.44 10.70
N PRO A 179 -26.31 -15.49 11.17
CA PRO A 179 -26.09 -16.05 12.52
C PRO A 179 -24.63 -16.41 12.83
N LYS A 180 -23.89 -16.93 11.86
CA LYS A 180 -22.45 -17.23 12.01
C LYS A 180 -21.58 -16.00 12.27
N GLN A 181 -21.98 -14.83 11.75
CA GLN A 181 -21.31 -13.57 12.05
C GLN A 181 -21.53 -13.17 13.50
N ARG A 182 -22.77 -13.33 13.99
CA ARG A 182 -23.10 -13.07 15.40
C ARG A 182 -22.32 -14.00 16.33
N ALA A 183 -22.36 -15.30 16.07
CA ALA A 183 -21.62 -16.29 16.88
C ALA A 183 -20.11 -16.00 16.93
N LEU A 184 -19.51 -15.55 15.83
CA LEU A 184 -18.09 -15.15 15.83
C LEU A 184 -17.83 -13.94 16.71
N LEU A 185 -18.71 -12.93 16.71
CA LEU A 185 -18.54 -11.73 17.54
C LEU A 185 -18.69 -12.06 19.03
N ASP A 186 -19.61 -12.95 19.36
CA ASP A 186 -19.83 -13.41 20.73
C ASP A 186 -18.63 -14.24 21.22
N GLU A 187 -18.11 -15.17 20.38
CA GLU A 187 -16.86 -15.93 20.65
C GLU A 187 -15.68 -14.97 20.90
N ILE A 188 -15.50 -13.94 20.07
CA ILE A 188 -14.43 -12.97 20.25
C ILE A 188 -14.61 -12.20 21.55
N ARG A 189 -15.84 -11.78 21.87
CA ARG A 189 -16.12 -11.04 23.10
C ARG A 189 -15.79 -11.87 24.34
N ASP A 190 -16.18 -13.15 24.34
CA ASP A 190 -15.91 -14.05 25.46
C ASP A 190 -14.40 -14.32 25.61
N ALA A 191 -13.66 -14.41 24.50
CA ALA A 191 -12.24 -14.71 24.53
C ALA A 191 -11.34 -13.54 24.92
N VAL A 192 -11.68 -12.30 24.50
CA VAL A 192 -10.82 -11.11 24.71
C VAL A 192 -11.39 -10.15 25.75
N GLY A 193 -12.66 -10.27 26.11
CA GLY A 193 -13.37 -9.38 27.03
C GLY A 193 -13.43 -7.93 26.51
N ASP A 194 -13.75 -6.99 27.38
CA ASP A 194 -13.85 -5.56 27.05
C ASP A 194 -12.49 -4.86 26.87
N ARG A 195 -11.39 -5.58 27.07
CA ARG A 195 -10.01 -5.05 27.03
C ARG A 195 -9.41 -4.96 25.63
N ALA A 196 -10.08 -5.48 24.62
CA ALA A 196 -9.59 -5.45 23.24
C ALA A 196 -10.20 -4.27 22.46
#